data_0ef2637ed25324785a579dc9a75e10f1
#
_entry.id   0ef2637ed25324785a579dc9a75e10f1
#
_cell.length_a   1.000
_cell.length_b   1.000
_cell.length_c   1.000
_cell.angle_alpha   90.00
_cell.angle_beta   90.00
_cell.angle_gamma   90.00
#
_symmetry.space_group_name_H-M   'P 1'
#
loop_
_entity.id
_entity.type
_entity.pdbx_description
1 polymer ?
#
loop_
_entity_poly.entity_id
_entity_poly.type
_entity_poly.pdbx_seq_one_letter_code
_entity_poly.pdbx_strand_id
1 'polypeptide(L)'
;MTCDTNESIDPYKISISSENSLNDHVKQRFERGLSALLTDPYFLLLHVPENGAKMQIVQPAKNSYHRERMVKRINEAKGIPSFYYALSHLWKVSKDDPHLWEEIGEYVDDLDEQPAEPVSMRPEKRDTLLGLLKDHPGSYWWIDVLCARTDTPLDIMGDIYRCCLECIAMIDCEPSVLSKLHTEPNKRKEYIDFDWFYAMDKPSPEDLLYFKQQYDKYPELLYHLAKLQQSEWWKRVWTWQEMALPFGDVRLMAETDTQRLQSNTITVDDLINSFTNAADIDFYVNKTDGVDAEDVVGFRDVRGEWILEISQARAFSKHDAEKNHAYQFVVLMLSLGDSTRRCMDHVDYVYGVLGMLNIKIPRMTDPKAVWKRFLSELDNHMDMADIKGEVISVAGCGRGKIIGIGESAYKINLQEFECMGDVYRDILDMENLS
;
A
#
# COMPACT_ATOMS: atom_id res chain seq x y z
N MET A 1 -17.73 53.78 -4.49
CA MET A 1 -16.63 53.19 -5.30
C MET A 1 -16.18 51.94 -4.60
N THR A 2 -16.75 50.82 -4.93
CA THR A 2 -16.34 49.50 -4.47
C THR A 2 -15.27 49.03 -5.45
N CYS A 3 -14.03 48.98 -5.00
CA CYS A 3 -12.95 48.28 -5.73
C CYS A 3 -13.24 46.80 -5.60
N ASP A 4 -13.80 46.20 -6.66
CA ASP A 4 -13.71 44.79 -6.92
C ASP A 4 -12.26 44.46 -7.26
N THR A 5 -11.51 44.02 -6.28
CA THR A 5 -10.23 43.36 -6.49
C THR A 5 -10.56 41.97 -7.06
N ASN A 6 -10.65 41.88 -8.40
CA ASN A 6 -10.48 40.61 -9.10
C ASN A 6 -9.08 40.08 -8.77
N GLU A 7 -8.91 39.39 -7.67
CA GLU A 7 -7.74 38.52 -7.49
C GLU A 7 -7.78 37.52 -8.64
N SER A 8 -6.84 37.62 -9.56
CA SER A 8 -6.67 36.63 -10.62
C SER A 8 -6.37 35.30 -9.93
N ILE A 9 -7.34 34.40 -9.94
CA ILE A 9 -7.18 33.05 -9.39
C ILE A 9 -6.05 32.40 -10.19
N ASP A 10 -4.95 32.06 -9.51
CA ASP A 10 -3.86 31.29 -10.12
C ASP A 10 -4.40 29.90 -10.52
N PRO A 11 -4.48 29.57 -11.83
CA PRO A 11 -5.06 28.31 -12.29
C PRO A 11 -4.23 27.08 -11.88
N TYR A 12 -3.03 27.29 -11.35
CA TYR A 12 -2.15 26.21 -10.90
C TYR A 12 -2.14 26.06 -9.37
N LYS A 13 -2.88 26.90 -8.63
CA LYS A 13 -2.94 26.81 -7.18
C LYS A 13 -3.91 25.72 -6.75
N ILE A 14 -3.41 24.75 -6.01
CA ILE A 14 -4.26 23.78 -5.31
C ILE A 14 -4.83 24.45 -4.06
N SER A 15 -6.17 24.43 -3.95
CA SER A 15 -6.92 24.93 -2.79
C SER A 15 -8.18 24.09 -2.69
N ILE A 16 -8.11 23.05 -1.85
CA ILE A 16 -9.21 22.10 -1.69
C ILE A 16 -10.40 22.80 -1.04
N SER A 17 -11.58 22.60 -1.62
CA SER A 17 -12.82 23.22 -1.15
C SER A 17 -13.07 22.97 0.32
N SER A 18 -13.61 23.98 1.03
CA SER A 18 -14.11 23.83 2.40
C SER A 18 -15.28 22.84 2.50
N GLU A 19 -15.99 22.58 1.39
CA GLU A 19 -17.06 21.58 1.32
C GLU A 19 -16.53 20.14 1.24
N ASN A 20 -15.22 19.94 1.05
CA ASN A 20 -14.61 18.63 1.04
C ASN A 20 -14.74 17.97 2.43
N SER A 21 -15.14 16.69 2.45
CA SER A 21 -15.47 15.96 3.69
C SER A 21 -14.27 15.60 4.58
N LEU A 22 -13.05 15.77 4.08
CA LEU A 22 -11.84 15.43 4.83
C LEU A 22 -11.50 16.50 5.87
N ASN A 23 -10.79 16.11 6.93
CA ASN A 23 -10.26 17.05 7.90
C ASN A 23 -9.13 17.92 7.30
N ASP A 24 -8.85 19.06 7.92
CA ASP A 24 -7.91 20.04 7.38
C ASP A 24 -6.46 19.52 7.30
N HIS A 25 -6.06 18.65 8.19
CA HIS A 25 -4.73 18.02 8.18
C HIS A 25 -4.54 17.14 6.94
N VAL A 26 -5.54 16.33 6.61
CA VAL A 26 -5.52 15.47 5.41
C VAL A 26 -5.55 16.34 4.16
N LYS A 27 -6.40 17.40 4.10
CA LYS A 27 -6.43 18.37 3.00
C LYS A 27 -5.05 18.97 2.75
N GLN A 28 -4.39 19.50 3.79
CA GLN A 28 -3.05 20.08 3.70
C GLN A 28 -1.99 19.06 3.21
N ARG A 29 -2.13 17.78 3.62
CA ARG A 29 -1.25 16.71 3.14
C ARG A 29 -1.41 16.50 1.64
N PHE A 30 -2.66 16.45 1.15
CA PHE A 30 -2.95 16.34 -0.29
C PHE A 30 -2.47 17.58 -1.06
N GLU A 31 -2.73 18.78 -0.56
CA GLU A 31 -2.28 20.03 -1.19
C GLU A 31 -0.77 20.07 -1.37
N ARG A 32 0.00 19.70 -0.34
CA ARG A 32 1.46 19.64 -0.41
C ARG A 32 1.95 18.55 -1.36
N GLY A 33 1.44 17.32 -1.23
CA GLY A 33 1.86 16.19 -2.05
C GLY A 33 1.55 16.40 -3.53
N LEU A 34 0.31 16.80 -3.85
CA LEU A 34 -0.10 17.04 -5.23
C LEU A 34 0.58 18.27 -5.85
N SER A 35 0.82 19.34 -5.08
CA SER A 35 1.58 20.48 -5.58
C SER A 35 3.01 20.08 -5.94
N ALA A 36 3.65 19.25 -5.12
CA ALA A 36 4.98 18.72 -5.41
C ALA A 36 4.96 17.84 -6.67
N LEU A 37 4.03 16.88 -6.77
CA LEU A 37 3.92 15.98 -7.91
C LEU A 37 3.62 16.72 -9.22
N LEU A 38 2.68 17.68 -9.24
CA LEU A 38 2.32 18.42 -10.45
C LEU A 38 3.44 19.32 -10.98
N THR A 39 4.45 19.61 -10.16
CA THR A 39 5.63 20.38 -10.55
C THR A 39 6.87 19.52 -10.78
N ASP A 40 6.80 18.23 -10.41
CA ASP A 40 7.92 17.31 -10.54
C ASP A 40 8.14 16.90 -12.00
N PRO A 41 9.35 17.04 -12.56
CA PRO A 41 9.64 16.67 -13.94
C PRO A 41 9.61 15.15 -14.19
N TYR A 42 9.63 14.33 -13.15
CA TYR A 42 9.60 12.88 -13.26
C TYR A 42 8.19 12.29 -13.07
N PHE A 43 7.21 13.11 -12.67
CA PHE A 43 5.84 12.65 -12.53
C PHE A 43 5.15 12.63 -13.89
N LEU A 44 4.99 11.43 -14.44
CA LEU A 44 4.32 11.15 -15.70
C LEU A 44 3.02 10.40 -15.44
N LEU A 45 2.03 10.60 -16.30
CA LEU A 45 0.74 9.95 -16.25
C LEU A 45 0.26 9.51 -17.62
N LEU A 46 -0.40 8.38 -17.70
CA LEU A 46 -1.17 7.96 -18.86
C LEU A 46 -2.53 8.69 -18.86
N HIS A 47 -2.82 9.48 -19.88
CA HIS A 47 -4.14 10.07 -20.11
C HIS A 47 -4.98 9.17 -21.01
N VAL A 48 -6.18 8.83 -20.58
CA VAL A 48 -7.19 8.10 -21.35
C VAL A 48 -8.17 9.11 -21.92
N PRO A 49 -8.21 9.35 -23.25
CA PRO A 49 -9.11 10.33 -23.87
C PRO A 49 -10.59 9.95 -23.75
N GLU A 50 -11.47 10.95 -23.67
CA GLU A 50 -12.93 10.74 -23.59
C GLU A 50 -13.53 10.19 -24.89
N ASN A 51 -12.92 10.51 -26.03
CA ASN A 51 -13.41 10.17 -27.37
C ASN A 51 -12.91 8.81 -27.88
N GLY A 52 -12.24 8.03 -27.06
CA GLY A 52 -11.67 6.74 -27.46
C GLY A 52 -10.45 6.85 -28.38
N ALA A 53 -9.85 8.03 -28.53
CA ALA A 53 -8.58 8.20 -29.23
C ALA A 53 -7.45 7.44 -28.51
N LYS A 54 -6.30 7.35 -29.17
CA LYS A 54 -5.10 6.73 -28.60
C LYS A 54 -4.71 7.41 -27.29
N MET A 55 -4.37 6.63 -26.29
CA MET A 55 -3.90 7.13 -24.99
C MET A 55 -2.54 7.80 -25.11
N GLN A 56 -2.23 8.72 -24.22
CA GLN A 56 -0.99 9.50 -24.29
C GLN A 56 -0.33 9.62 -22.90
N ILE A 57 1.00 9.49 -22.87
CA ILE A 57 1.78 9.87 -21.70
C ILE A 57 1.85 11.40 -21.63
N VAL A 58 1.50 11.94 -20.47
CA VAL A 58 1.50 13.39 -20.22
C VAL A 58 2.39 13.72 -19.03
N GLN A 59 3.09 14.85 -19.10
CA GLN A 59 3.91 15.40 -18.02
C GLN A 59 3.24 16.68 -17.49
N PRO A 60 2.58 16.65 -16.31
CA PRO A 60 1.85 17.79 -15.78
C PRO A 60 2.72 19.05 -15.61
N ALA A 61 3.99 18.87 -15.25
CA ALA A 61 4.93 19.98 -15.08
C ALA A 61 5.15 20.80 -16.36
N LYS A 62 4.98 20.21 -17.56
CA LYS A 62 5.20 20.84 -18.85
C LYS A 62 3.92 21.08 -19.66
N ASN A 63 2.79 20.48 -19.27
CA ASN A 63 1.53 20.59 -20.04
C ASN A 63 0.50 21.39 -19.25
N SER A 64 0.36 22.67 -19.59
CA SER A 64 -0.55 23.61 -18.92
C SER A 64 -2.03 23.17 -18.99
N TYR A 65 -2.49 22.70 -20.15
CA TYR A 65 -3.88 22.25 -20.35
C TYR A 65 -4.25 21.10 -19.40
N HIS A 66 -3.42 20.05 -19.35
CA HIS A 66 -3.68 18.94 -18.47
C HIS A 66 -3.53 19.35 -16.99
N ARG A 67 -2.54 20.19 -16.66
CA ARG A 67 -2.32 20.66 -15.30
C ARG A 67 -3.50 21.47 -14.76
N GLU A 68 -4.05 22.41 -15.54
CA GLU A 68 -5.25 23.16 -15.15
C GLU A 68 -6.45 22.25 -14.91
N ARG A 69 -6.67 21.27 -15.79
CA ARG A 69 -7.75 20.27 -15.63
C ARG A 69 -7.57 19.43 -14.37
N MET A 70 -6.33 19.04 -14.03
CA MET A 70 -6.00 18.28 -12.82
C MET A 70 -6.26 19.13 -11.58
N VAL A 71 -5.75 20.35 -11.51
CA VAL A 71 -5.96 21.28 -10.40
C VAL A 71 -7.44 21.55 -10.18
N LYS A 72 -8.21 21.78 -11.25
CA LYS A 72 -9.65 21.95 -11.15
C LYS A 72 -10.32 20.75 -10.47
N ARG A 73 -9.98 19.52 -10.89
CA ARG A 73 -10.54 18.29 -10.30
C ARG A 73 -10.21 18.16 -8.82
N ILE A 74 -8.97 18.48 -8.42
CA ILE A 74 -8.53 18.46 -7.03
C ILE A 74 -9.36 19.45 -6.20
N ASN A 75 -9.47 20.69 -6.66
CA ASN A 75 -10.13 21.77 -5.93
C ASN A 75 -11.64 21.53 -5.78
N GLU A 76 -12.29 20.93 -6.77
CA GLU A 76 -13.72 20.64 -6.79
C GLU A 76 -14.09 19.29 -6.15
N ALA A 77 -13.11 18.49 -5.71
CA ALA A 77 -13.37 17.17 -5.16
C ALA A 77 -14.12 17.25 -3.82
N LYS A 78 -15.20 16.48 -3.68
CA LYS A 78 -15.99 16.38 -2.42
C LYS A 78 -15.48 15.26 -1.50
N GLY A 79 -14.88 14.22 -2.06
CA GLY A 79 -14.25 13.11 -1.35
C GLY A 79 -12.72 13.20 -1.39
N ILE A 80 -12.06 12.15 -1.87
CA ILE A 80 -10.60 12.15 -2.04
C ILE A 80 -10.18 13.24 -3.04
N PRO A 81 -9.40 14.25 -2.62
CA PRO A 81 -9.04 15.37 -3.47
C PRO A 81 -7.88 15.02 -4.39
N SER A 82 -8.16 14.14 -5.34
CA SER A 82 -7.21 13.63 -6.32
C SER A 82 -7.83 13.55 -7.70
N PHE A 83 -7.02 13.21 -8.70
CA PHE A 83 -7.44 13.25 -10.10
C PHE A 83 -6.95 12.04 -10.90
N TYR A 84 -6.12 11.16 -10.32
CA TYR A 84 -5.53 10.01 -11.00
C TYR A 84 -5.67 8.72 -10.20
N TYR A 85 -5.69 7.62 -10.94
CA TYR A 85 -5.61 6.27 -10.42
C TYR A 85 -4.17 5.78 -10.43
N ALA A 86 -3.80 4.93 -9.49
CA ALA A 86 -2.53 4.20 -9.53
C ALA A 86 -2.80 2.72 -9.82
N LEU A 87 -1.99 2.12 -10.69
CA LEU A 87 -2.02 0.68 -10.92
C LEU A 87 -0.88 0.02 -10.17
N SER A 88 -1.22 -0.97 -9.36
CA SER A 88 -0.27 -1.90 -8.74
C SER A 88 -0.36 -3.25 -9.43
N HIS A 89 0.77 -3.79 -9.89
CA HIS A 89 0.75 -5.08 -10.60
C HIS A 89 2.12 -5.78 -10.60
N LEU A 90 2.12 -7.07 -10.90
CA LEU A 90 3.36 -7.82 -11.14
C LEU A 90 3.91 -7.50 -12.54
N TRP A 91 5.17 -7.07 -12.64
CA TRP A 91 5.82 -6.88 -13.93
C TRP A 91 6.15 -8.23 -14.59
N LYS A 92 6.84 -9.06 -13.80
CA LYS A 92 7.31 -10.39 -14.21
C LYS A 92 7.47 -11.28 -12.97
N VAL A 93 7.43 -12.57 -13.19
CA VAL A 93 7.65 -13.57 -12.14
C VAL A 93 9.13 -13.96 -12.04
N SER A 94 9.89 -13.86 -13.16
CA SER A 94 11.30 -14.22 -13.25
C SER A 94 12.12 -13.14 -13.95
N LYS A 95 13.40 -13.01 -13.58
CA LYS A 95 14.36 -12.13 -14.28
C LYS A 95 14.59 -12.55 -15.74
N ASP A 96 14.46 -13.84 -16.01
CA ASP A 96 14.79 -14.44 -17.31
C ASP A 96 13.65 -14.34 -18.33
N ASP A 97 12.44 -13.97 -17.91
CA ASP A 97 11.28 -13.80 -18.77
C ASP A 97 10.65 -12.39 -18.57
N PRO A 98 11.05 -11.42 -19.40
CA PRO A 98 10.61 -10.05 -19.28
C PRO A 98 9.14 -9.81 -19.71
N HIS A 99 8.48 -10.77 -20.38
CA HIS A 99 7.11 -10.65 -20.90
C HIS A 99 6.87 -9.31 -21.61
N LEU A 100 7.68 -8.98 -22.63
CA LEU A 100 7.54 -7.73 -23.35
C LEU A 100 6.20 -7.64 -24.08
N TRP A 101 5.55 -6.50 -23.93
CA TRP A 101 4.36 -6.12 -24.68
C TRP A 101 4.78 -5.21 -25.83
N GLU A 102 5.08 -5.85 -26.96
CA GLU A 102 5.58 -5.17 -28.17
C GLU A 102 4.52 -4.22 -28.78
N GLU A 103 3.24 -4.62 -28.69
CA GLU A 103 2.14 -3.91 -29.34
C GLU A 103 1.60 -2.73 -28.53
N ILE A 104 2.16 -2.39 -27.38
CA ILE A 104 1.68 -1.27 -26.52
C ILE A 104 1.62 0.05 -27.30
N GLY A 105 2.57 0.28 -28.20
CA GLY A 105 2.62 1.43 -29.06
C GLY A 105 1.42 1.59 -30.02
N GLU A 106 0.57 0.58 -30.20
CA GLU A 106 -0.70 0.72 -30.92
C GLU A 106 -1.76 1.44 -30.09
N TYR A 107 -1.64 1.39 -28.76
CA TYR A 107 -2.61 1.91 -27.79
C TYR A 107 -2.16 3.19 -27.10
N VAL A 108 -0.86 3.41 -27.00
CA VAL A 108 -0.26 4.49 -26.21
C VAL A 108 0.79 5.24 -27.03
N ASP A 109 0.71 6.58 -27.00
CA ASP A 109 1.79 7.46 -27.45
C ASP A 109 2.60 7.99 -26.26
N ASP A 110 3.92 8.12 -26.45
CA ASP A 110 4.82 8.71 -25.48
C ASP A 110 4.74 10.25 -25.49
N LEU A 111 5.59 10.92 -24.70
CA LEU A 111 5.62 12.39 -24.55
C LEU A 111 5.80 13.15 -25.87
N ASP A 112 6.51 12.57 -26.82
CA ASP A 112 6.81 13.15 -28.12
C ASP A 112 5.77 12.77 -29.21
N GLU A 113 4.59 12.28 -28.81
CA GLU A 113 3.53 11.82 -29.70
C GLU A 113 3.98 10.67 -30.64
N GLN A 114 4.99 9.89 -30.19
CA GLN A 114 5.44 8.68 -30.87
C GLN A 114 4.85 7.45 -30.18
N PRO A 115 4.66 6.33 -30.91
CA PRO A 115 4.26 5.08 -30.30
C PRO A 115 5.15 4.72 -29.10
N ALA A 116 4.54 4.37 -27.96
CA ALA A 116 5.30 3.98 -26.79
C ALA A 116 6.17 2.73 -27.06
N GLU A 117 7.36 2.74 -26.50
CA GLU A 117 8.28 1.60 -26.54
C GLU A 117 7.70 0.38 -25.82
N PRO A 118 8.12 -0.86 -26.19
CA PRO A 118 7.72 -2.08 -25.50
C PRO A 118 7.92 -2.01 -23.98
N VAL A 119 6.93 -2.48 -23.21
CA VAL A 119 6.98 -2.49 -21.76
C VAL A 119 6.88 -3.91 -21.19
N SER A 120 7.42 -4.13 -20.00
CA SER A 120 7.28 -5.41 -19.30
C SER A 120 5.86 -5.56 -18.76
N MET A 121 5.07 -6.47 -19.36
CA MET A 121 3.68 -6.70 -18.96
C MET A 121 3.27 -8.14 -19.30
N ARG A 122 2.84 -8.90 -18.29
CA ARG A 122 2.36 -10.26 -18.45
C ARG A 122 1.18 -10.32 -19.42
N PRO A 123 1.16 -11.28 -20.37
CA PRO A 123 0.10 -11.38 -21.38
C PRO A 123 -1.30 -11.49 -20.77
N GLU A 124 -1.43 -12.25 -19.67
CA GLU A 124 -2.69 -12.60 -19.02
C GLU A 124 -3.51 -11.37 -18.60
N LYS A 125 -2.85 -10.25 -18.31
CA LYS A 125 -3.51 -9.02 -17.83
C LYS A 125 -3.69 -7.92 -18.86
N ARG A 126 -3.09 -8.03 -20.07
CA ARG A 126 -3.12 -6.97 -21.10
C ARG A 126 -4.54 -6.58 -21.48
N ASP A 127 -5.39 -7.56 -21.78
CA ASP A 127 -6.79 -7.33 -22.15
C ASP A 127 -7.61 -6.75 -20.98
N THR A 128 -7.38 -7.25 -19.77
CA THR A 128 -8.03 -6.74 -18.56
C THR A 128 -7.64 -5.28 -18.31
N LEU A 129 -6.35 -4.94 -18.46
CA LEU A 129 -5.87 -3.57 -18.30
C LEU A 129 -6.45 -2.64 -19.37
N LEU A 130 -6.39 -3.02 -20.65
CA LEU A 130 -6.97 -2.21 -21.74
C LEU A 130 -8.47 -1.98 -21.53
N GLY A 131 -9.20 -3.00 -21.11
CA GLY A 131 -10.59 -2.88 -20.76
C GLY A 131 -10.81 -1.92 -19.59
N LEU A 132 -10.04 -2.06 -18.50
CA LEU A 132 -10.11 -1.19 -17.33
C LEU A 132 -9.88 0.28 -17.70
N LEU A 133 -8.88 0.56 -18.53
CA LEU A 133 -8.59 1.92 -18.99
C LEU A 133 -9.76 2.48 -19.83
N LYS A 134 -10.33 1.68 -20.73
CA LYS A 134 -11.48 2.07 -21.54
C LYS A 134 -12.76 2.34 -20.74
N ASP A 135 -12.92 1.66 -19.58
CA ASP A 135 -14.05 1.89 -18.68
C ASP A 135 -13.95 3.23 -17.92
N HIS A 136 -12.77 3.91 -18.00
CA HIS A 136 -12.50 5.18 -17.31
C HIS A 136 -12.11 6.30 -18.30
N PRO A 137 -12.99 6.69 -19.22
CA PRO A 137 -12.67 7.75 -20.20
C PRO A 137 -12.40 9.09 -19.51
N GLY A 138 -11.49 9.86 -20.05
CA GLY A 138 -11.07 11.16 -19.52
C GLY A 138 -10.22 11.08 -18.24
N SER A 139 -9.80 9.90 -17.80
CA SER A 139 -9.01 9.69 -16.58
C SER A 139 -7.50 9.82 -16.81
N TYR A 140 -6.77 9.89 -15.69
CA TYR A 140 -5.32 9.83 -15.63
C TYR A 140 -4.90 8.63 -14.79
N TRP A 141 -3.82 7.97 -15.20
CA TRP A 141 -3.32 6.76 -14.56
C TRP A 141 -1.81 6.84 -14.34
N TRP A 142 -1.37 6.48 -13.17
CA TRP A 142 0.02 6.18 -12.95
C TRP A 142 0.22 4.67 -13.05
N ILE A 143 0.97 4.25 -14.06
CA ILE A 143 1.33 2.84 -14.33
C ILE A 143 2.84 2.81 -14.44
N ASP A 144 3.49 2.16 -13.50
CA ASP A 144 4.95 2.22 -13.35
C ASP A 144 5.73 1.89 -14.63
N VAL A 145 5.36 0.81 -15.33
CA VAL A 145 6.03 0.40 -16.58
C VAL A 145 5.87 1.41 -17.73
N LEU A 146 4.89 2.31 -17.67
CA LEU A 146 4.65 3.38 -18.65
C LEU A 146 5.13 4.74 -18.16
N CYS A 147 5.03 5.00 -16.87
CA CYS A 147 5.23 6.32 -16.27
C CYS A 147 6.57 6.49 -15.56
N ALA A 148 7.18 5.40 -15.07
CA ALA A 148 8.50 5.47 -14.47
C ALA A 148 9.60 5.36 -15.56
N ARG A 149 10.65 6.15 -15.40
CA ARG A 149 11.87 6.11 -16.22
C ARG A 149 13.05 5.62 -15.38
N THR A 150 14.12 5.25 -16.04
CA THR A 150 15.34 4.75 -15.37
C THR A 150 15.96 5.75 -14.40
N ASP A 151 15.74 7.05 -14.61
CA ASP A 151 16.20 8.16 -13.79
C ASP A 151 15.12 8.72 -12.84
N THR A 152 13.89 8.14 -12.83
CA THR A 152 12.84 8.55 -11.90
C THR A 152 13.32 8.36 -10.46
N PRO A 153 13.28 9.40 -9.61
CA PRO A 153 13.60 9.29 -8.20
C PRO A 153 12.65 8.34 -7.48
N LEU A 154 13.19 7.40 -6.70
CA LEU A 154 12.37 6.40 -6.02
C LEU A 154 11.65 6.97 -4.77
N ASP A 155 12.10 8.12 -4.27
CA ASP A 155 11.49 8.81 -3.13
C ASP A 155 10.16 9.50 -3.45
N ILE A 156 9.83 9.73 -4.74
CA ILE A 156 8.51 10.25 -5.13
C ILE A 156 7.42 9.18 -5.11
N MET A 157 7.78 7.89 -5.12
CA MET A 157 6.82 6.78 -5.16
C MET A 157 5.82 6.82 -4.00
N GLY A 158 6.31 7.20 -2.81
CA GLY A 158 5.44 7.35 -1.64
C GLY A 158 4.33 8.38 -1.84
N ASP A 159 4.66 9.53 -2.43
CA ASP A 159 3.68 10.58 -2.70
C ASP A 159 2.73 10.20 -3.85
N ILE A 160 3.22 9.46 -4.85
CA ILE A 160 2.40 8.95 -5.96
C ILE A 160 1.30 8.03 -5.43
N TYR A 161 1.61 7.05 -4.60
CA TYR A 161 0.59 6.17 -4.05
C TYR A 161 -0.29 6.86 -3.01
N ARG A 162 0.29 7.71 -2.15
CA ARG A 162 -0.47 8.44 -1.11
C ARG A 162 -1.52 9.36 -1.69
N CYS A 163 -1.21 10.03 -2.79
CA CYS A 163 -2.06 11.06 -3.38
C CYS A 163 -2.96 10.57 -4.51
N CYS A 164 -2.99 9.28 -4.84
CA CYS A 164 -3.90 8.76 -5.87
C CYS A 164 -5.36 8.80 -5.39
N LEU A 165 -6.28 8.86 -6.33
CA LEU A 165 -7.72 8.78 -6.09
C LEU A 165 -8.11 7.39 -5.56
N GLU A 166 -7.59 6.38 -6.22
CA GLU A 166 -7.75 4.97 -5.93
C GLU A 166 -6.53 4.22 -6.45
N CYS A 167 -6.09 3.19 -5.74
CA CYS A 167 -5.09 2.25 -6.22
C CYS A 167 -5.78 0.94 -6.64
N ILE A 168 -5.59 0.52 -7.88
CA ILE A 168 -6.10 -0.77 -8.37
C ILE A 168 -4.95 -1.75 -8.41
N ALA A 169 -5.04 -2.81 -7.61
CA ALA A 169 -4.06 -3.88 -7.55
C ALA A 169 -4.52 -5.06 -8.39
N MET A 170 -3.86 -5.29 -9.53
CA MET A 170 -4.05 -6.46 -10.36
C MET A 170 -3.26 -7.63 -9.82
N ILE A 171 -3.98 -8.62 -9.27
CA ILE A 171 -3.43 -9.76 -8.53
C ILE A 171 -3.46 -11.02 -9.39
N ASP A 172 -2.41 -11.80 -9.30
CA ASP A 172 -2.26 -13.12 -9.94
C ASP A 172 -3.09 -14.20 -9.25
N CYS A 173 -4.40 -14.03 -9.23
CA CYS A 173 -5.35 -15.01 -8.69
C CYS A 173 -6.53 -15.21 -9.64
N GLU A 174 -7.30 -16.27 -9.40
CA GLU A 174 -8.55 -16.50 -10.13
C GLU A 174 -9.63 -15.50 -9.70
N PRO A 175 -10.44 -14.94 -10.62
CA PRO A 175 -11.53 -14.01 -10.30
C PRO A 175 -12.51 -14.57 -9.26
N SER A 176 -12.74 -15.88 -9.27
CA SER A 176 -13.61 -16.59 -8.32
C SER A 176 -13.15 -16.43 -6.86
N VAL A 177 -11.85 -16.30 -6.61
CA VAL A 177 -11.29 -16.08 -5.26
C VAL A 177 -11.82 -14.76 -4.70
N LEU A 178 -11.65 -13.67 -5.44
CA LEU A 178 -12.11 -12.34 -5.01
C LEU A 178 -13.63 -12.24 -4.95
N SER A 179 -14.34 -12.85 -5.89
CA SER A 179 -15.82 -12.88 -5.89
C SER A 179 -16.37 -13.55 -4.62
N LYS A 180 -15.78 -14.64 -4.18
CA LYS A 180 -16.17 -15.31 -2.94
C LYS A 180 -15.87 -14.46 -1.71
N LEU A 181 -14.71 -13.83 -1.66
CA LEU A 181 -14.34 -12.92 -0.59
C LEU A 181 -15.25 -11.67 -0.55
N HIS A 182 -15.67 -11.15 -1.71
CA HIS A 182 -16.59 -10.02 -1.83
C HIS A 182 -17.97 -10.31 -1.22
N THR A 183 -18.52 -11.49 -1.46
CA THR A 183 -19.88 -11.84 -1.02
C THR A 183 -20.00 -12.13 0.48
N GLU A 184 -18.92 -12.56 1.11
CA GLU A 184 -18.92 -12.97 2.52
C GLU A 184 -19.06 -11.80 3.53
N PRO A 185 -18.51 -10.58 3.34
CA PRO A 185 -18.66 -9.48 4.31
C PRO A 185 -20.11 -9.12 4.64
N ASN A 186 -21.02 -9.23 3.66
CA ASN A 186 -22.43 -8.94 3.86
C ASN A 186 -23.13 -9.97 4.76
N LYS A 187 -22.63 -11.19 4.79
CA LYS A 187 -23.13 -12.25 5.68
C LYS A 187 -22.54 -12.13 7.10
N ARG A 188 -21.39 -11.47 7.25
CA ARG A 188 -20.62 -11.41 8.49
C ARG A 188 -21.10 -10.39 9.51
N LYS A 189 -21.71 -9.29 9.10
CA LYS A 189 -22.34 -8.35 10.06
C LYS A 189 -23.31 -9.05 11.01
N GLU A 190 -23.76 -10.25 10.65
CA GLU A 190 -24.62 -11.10 11.47
C GLU A 190 -23.84 -12.04 12.41
N TYR A 191 -22.52 -12.22 12.26
CA TYR A 191 -21.84 -13.40 12.80
C TYR A 191 -20.83 -13.17 13.92
N ILE A 192 -20.19 -12.01 14.02
CA ILE A 192 -19.14 -11.83 15.01
C ILE A 192 -19.12 -10.38 15.51
N ASP A 193 -19.72 -10.17 16.67
CA ASP A 193 -19.47 -8.99 17.50
C ASP A 193 -18.22 -9.29 18.33
N PHE A 194 -17.06 -8.87 17.83
CA PHE A 194 -15.77 -9.11 18.48
C PHE A 194 -15.38 -8.02 19.49
N ASP A 195 -16.16 -6.95 19.63
CA ASP A 195 -15.84 -5.88 20.57
C ASP A 195 -15.67 -6.41 22.01
N TRP A 196 -16.40 -7.47 22.36
CA TRP A 196 -16.26 -8.13 23.65
C TRP A 196 -15.00 -9.00 23.76
N PHE A 197 -14.47 -9.56 22.66
CA PHE A 197 -13.27 -10.37 22.65
C PHE A 197 -12.00 -9.55 22.92
N TYR A 198 -11.92 -8.34 22.34
CA TYR A 198 -10.83 -7.40 22.63
C TYR A 198 -10.83 -6.90 24.08
N ALA A 199 -11.96 -6.99 24.78
CA ALA A 199 -12.07 -6.67 26.18
C ALA A 199 -11.56 -7.78 27.11
N MET A 200 -11.20 -8.97 26.57
CA MET A 200 -10.74 -10.10 27.35
C MET A 200 -9.21 -10.15 27.42
N ASP A 201 -8.66 -10.09 28.63
CA ASP A 201 -7.22 -10.30 28.84
C ASP A 201 -6.76 -11.73 28.46
N LYS A 202 -7.63 -12.72 28.61
CA LYS A 202 -7.38 -14.13 28.22
C LYS A 202 -8.71 -14.82 27.88
N PRO A 203 -8.94 -15.27 26.63
CA PRO A 203 -10.10 -16.06 26.27
C PRO A 203 -10.07 -17.44 27.00
N SER A 204 -11.25 -17.89 27.45
CA SER A 204 -11.39 -19.22 28.03
C SER A 204 -11.35 -20.30 26.93
N PRO A 205 -11.08 -21.58 27.27
CA PRO A 205 -11.21 -22.68 26.30
C PRO A 205 -12.61 -22.80 25.67
N GLU A 206 -13.66 -22.38 26.37
CA GLU A 206 -15.03 -22.35 25.87
C GLU A 206 -15.24 -21.26 24.84
N ASP A 207 -14.65 -20.09 25.04
CA ASP A 207 -14.64 -18.99 24.09
C ASP A 207 -13.93 -19.40 22.80
N LEU A 208 -12.76 -20.04 22.90
CA LEU A 208 -11.99 -20.55 21.76
C LEU A 208 -12.77 -21.62 20.98
N LEU A 209 -13.46 -22.53 21.69
CA LEU A 209 -14.31 -23.54 21.05
C LEU A 209 -15.50 -22.91 20.32
N TYR A 210 -16.11 -21.85 20.90
CA TYR A 210 -17.17 -21.10 20.25
C TYR A 210 -16.68 -20.46 18.94
N PHE A 211 -15.50 -19.83 18.96
CA PHE A 211 -14.88 -19.25 17.77
C PHE A 211 -14.58 -20.31 16.70
N LYS A 212 -13.99 -21.43 17.10
CA LYS A 212 -13.79 -22.56 16.18
C LYS A 212 -15.10 -22.97 15.49
N GLN A 213 -16.16 -23.13 16.25
CA GLN A 213 -17.47 -23.48 15.69
C GLN A 213 -18.01 -22.42 14.70
N GLN A 214 -17.75 -21.13 14.93
CA GLN A 214 -18.16 -20.08 14.00
C GLN A 214 -17.34 -20.15 12.69
N TYR A 215 -16.06 -20.44 12.77
CA TYR A 215 -15.19 -20.58 11.61
C TYR A 215 -15.44 -21.87 10.82
N ASP A 216 -15.73 -22.98 11.48
CA ASP A 216 -16.07 -24.24 10.84
C ASP A 216 -17.34 -24.15 9.96
N LYS A 217 -18.14 -23.08 10.16
CA LYS A 217 -19.28 -22.77 9.28
C LYS A 217 -18.85 -22.20 7.91
N TYR A 218 -17.58 -21.74 7.78
CA TYR A 218 -17.11 -21.03 6.58
C TYR A 218 -15.80 -21.58 6.01
N PRO A 219 -15.68 -22.89 5.74
CA PRO A 219 -14.44 -23.49 5.24
C PRO A 219 -14.02 -22.92 3.88
N GLU A 220 -15.01 -22.55 3.02
CA GLU A 220 -14.73 -21.94 1.72
C GLU A 220 -14.03 -20.58 1.85
N LEU A 221 -14.36 -19.81 2.88
CA LEU A 221 -13.76 -18.51 3.12
C LEU A 221 -12.26 -18.61 3.43
N LEU A 222 -11.90 -19.49 4.38
CA LEU A 222 -10.50 -19.73 4.75
C LEU A 222 -9.71 -20.26 3.53
N TYR A 223 -10.32 -21.12 2.74
CA TYR A 223 -9.73 -21.61 1.50
C TYR A 223 -9.41 -20.46 0.53
N HIS A 224 -10.35 -19.52 0.31
CA HIS A 224 -10.14 -18.40 -0.61
C HIS A 224 -9.13 -17.38 -0.07
N LEU A 225 -9.07 -17.18 1.26
CA LEU A 225 -8.02 -16.39 1.89
C LEU A 225 -6.64 -16.99 1.69
N ALA A 226 -6.49 -18.29 1.94
CA ALA A 226 -5.24 -19.01 1.71
C ALA A 226 -4.81 -18.91 0.23
N LYS A 227 -5.76 -19.02 -0.70
CA LYS A 227 -5.50 -18.83 -2.13
C LYS A 227 -5.06 -17.40 -2.46
N LEU A 228 -5.70 -16.40 -1.88
CA LEU A 228 -5.32 -14.99 -2.06
C LEU A 228 -3.90 -14.73 -1.52
N GLN A 229 -3.56 -15.27 -0.36
CA GLN A 229 -2.24 -15.15 0.26
C GLN A 229 -1.13 -15.77 -0.60
N GLN A 230 -1.44 -16.79 -1.40
CA GLN A 230 -0.47 -17.46 -2.27
C GLN A 230 -0.03 -16.61 -3.46
N SER A 231 -0.76 -15.55 -3.81
CA SER A 231 -0.43 -14.65 -4.91
C SER A 231 0.97 -14.05 -4.73
N GLU A 232 1.75 -14.02 -5.81
CA GLU A 232 3.11 -13.44 -5.80
C GLU A 232 3.08 -11.93 -5.56
N TRP A 233 1.95 -11.27 -5.82
CA TRP A 233 1.79 -9.85 -5.55
C TRP A 233 2.04 -9.53 -4.06
N TRP A 234 1.52 -10.33 -3.13
CA TRP A 234 1.72 -10.14 -1.70
C TRP A 234 3.17 -10.29 -1.25
N LYS A 235 3.98 -11.02 -2.02
CA LYS A 235 5.36 -11.36 -1.66
C LYS A 235 6.37 -10.29 -2.07
N ARG A 236 5.94 -9.21 -2.74
CA ARG A 236 6.82 -8.14 -3.19
C ARG A 236 6.95 -7.03 -2.17
N VAL A 237 8.18 -6.52 -2.00
CA VAL A 237 8.48 -5.39 -1.11
C VAL A 237 7.71 -4.12 -1.51
N TRP A 238 7.68 -3.79 -2.79
CA TRP A 238 7.03 -2.56 -3.29
C TRP A 238 5.54 -2.49 -2.97
N THR A 239 4.84 -3.63 -2.93
CA THR A 239 3.41 -3.66 -2.63
C THR A 239 3.06 -3.17 -1.22
N TRP A 240 4.04 -3.02 -0.32
CA TRP A 240 3.85 -2.32 0.93
C TRP A 240 3.34 -0.89 0.72
N GLN A 241 4.07 -0.09 -0.08
CA GLN A 241 3.67 1.29 -0.34
C GLN A 241 2.38 1.36 -1.14
N GLU A 242 2.24 0.49 -2.14
CA GLU A 242 1.09 0.40 -3.04
C GLU A 242 -0.21 0.11 -2.29
N MET A 243 -0.13 -0.62 -1.19
CA MET A 243 -1.24 -1.07 -0.38
C MET A 243 -1.49 -0.16 0.84
N ALA A 244 -0.43 0.28 1.52
CA ALA A 244 -0.55 0.99 2.79
C ALA A 244 -0.75 2.49 2.61
N LEU A 245 -0.12 3.12 1.59
CA LEU A 245 -0.11 4.58 1.44
C LEU A 245 -1.39 5.19 0.87
N PRO A 246 -2.11 4.58 -0.09
CA PRO A 246 -3.30 5.22 -0.64
C PRO A 246 -4.29 5.60 0.45
N PHE A 247 -4.63 6.89 0.53
CA PHE A 247 -5.65 7.35 1.47
C PHE A 247 -7.04 6.87 1.05
N GLY A 248 -7.30 6.83 -0.25
CA GLY A 248 -8.46 6.22 -0.85
C GLY A 248 -8.43 4.69 -0.82
N ASP A 249 -9.33 4.10 -1.58
CA ASP A 249 -9.44 2.65 -1.68
C ASP A 249 -8.20 2.04 -2.37
N VAL A 250 -7.82 0.86 -1.90
CA VAL A 250 -6.97 -0.07 -2.64
C VAL A 250 -7.84 -1.24 -3.03
N ARG A 251 -8.20 -1.32 -4.30
CA ARG A 251 -9.08 -2.35 -4.84
C ARG A 251 -8.28 -3.49 -5.41
N LEU A 252 -8.50 -4.68 -4.88
CA LEU A 252 -7.95 -5.92 -5.40
C LEU A 252 -8.81 -6.44 -6.54
N MET A 253 -8.19 -6.78 -7.66
CA MET A 253 -8.81 -7.25 -8.88
C MET A 253 -7.96 -8.36 -9.49
N ALA A 254 -8.57 -9.45 -9.95
CA ALA A 254 -7.81 -10.48 -10.64
C ALA A 254 -7.29 -9.99 -11.99
N GLU A 255 -6.02 -10.24 -12.30
CA GLU A 255 -5.40 -9.81 -13.56
C GLU A 255 -6.02 -10.45 -14.82
N THR A 256 -6.75 -11.56 -14.64
CA THR A 256 -7.45 -12.30 -15.71
C THR A 256 -8.96 -11.99 -15.78
N ASP A 257 -9.48 -11.10 -14.92
CA ASP A 257 -10.92 -10.73 -14.95
C ASP A 257 -11.24 -9.75 -16.09
N THR A 258 -11.39 -10.27 -17.29
CA THR A 258 -11.74 -9.46 -18.46
C THR A 258 -13.13 -8.81 -18.38
N GLN A 259 -14.03 -9.32 -17.53
CA GLN A 259 -15.35 -8.74 -17.29
C GLN A 259 -15.32 -7.56 -16.34
N ARG A 260 -14.32 -7.50 -15.45
CA ARG A 260 -14.10 -6.41 -14.49
C ARG A 260 -15.32 -6.07 -13.65
N LEU A 261 -16.06 -7.12 -13.26
CA LEU A 261 -17.25 -6.94 -12.44
C LEU A 261 -16.84 -6.46 -11.04
N GLN A 262 -17.57 -5.47 -10.51
CA GLN A 262 -17.34 -4.99 -9.15
C GLN A 262 -17.49 -6.10 -8.12
N SER A 263 -18.38 -7.08 -8.36
CA SER A 263 -18.54 -8.27 -7.51
C SER A 263 -17.34 -9.21 -7.49
N ASN A 264 -16.39 -9.04 -8.43
CA ASN A 264 -15.13 -9.79 -8.50
C ASN A 264 -13.96 -9.01 -7.90
N THR A 265 -14.23 -7.99 -7.11
CA THR A 265 -13.22 -7.15 -6.46
C THR A 265 -13.48 -7.06 -4.97
N ILE A 266 -12.46 -6.78 -4.17
CA ILE A 266 -12.58 -6.45 -2.76
C ILE A 266 -11.59 -5.33 -2.43
N THR A 267 -11.96 -4.41 -1.54
CA THR A 267 -10.98 -3.42 -1.08
C THR A 267 -10.09 -4.01 0.01
N VAL A 268 -8.86 -3.49 0.13
CA VAL A 268 -7.96 -3.90 1.22
C VAL A 268 -8.58 -3.57 2.58
N ASP A 269 -9.31 -2.46 2.71
CA ASP A 269 -9.98 -2.11 3.97
C ASP A 269 -11.13 -3.07 4.29
N ASP A 270 -11.92 -3.51 3.31
CA ASP A 270 -12.93 -4.55 3.50
C ASP A 270 -12.29 -5.89 3.87
N LEU A 271 -11.15 -6.22 3.25
CA LEU A 271 -10.38 -7.41 3.57
C LEU A 271 -9.89 -7.36 5.02
N ILE A 272 -9.27 -6.26 5.45
CA ILE A 272 -8.82 -6.04 6.83
C ILE A 272 -10.01 -6.16 7.79
N ASN A 273 -11.07 -5.37 7.59
CA ASN A 273 -12.24 -5.37 8.48
C ASN A 273 -12.92 -6.74 8.58
N SER A 274 -12.80 -7.54 7.52
CA SER A 274 -13.41 -8.87 7.49
C SER A 274 -12.55 -9.94 8.15
N PHE A 275 -11.22 -9.76 8.23
CA PHE A 275 -10.29 -10.84 8.55
C PHE A 275 -9.29 -10.54 9.66
N THR A 276 -9.17 -9.30 10.15
CA THR A 276 -8.30 -8.98 11.28
C THR A 276 -8.65 -9.86 12.48
N ASN A 277 -9.93 -10.07 12.70
CA ASN A 277 -10.45 -10.94 13.76
C ASN A 277 -9.99 -12.41 13.62
N ALA A 278 -9.77 -12.90 12.40
CA ALA A 278 -9.26 -14.25 12.18
C ALA A 278 -7.80 -14.40 12.63
N ALA A 279 -6.99 -13.37 12.40
CA ALA A 279 -5.59 -13.34 12.81
C ALA A 279 -5.43 -13.35 14.34
N ASP A 280 -6.28 -12.60 15.03
CA ASP A 280 -6.25 -12.52 16.48
C ASP A 280 -6.58 -13.86 17.14
N ILE A 281 -7.52 -14.61 16.57
CA ILE A 281 -7.86 -15.95 17.07
C ILE A 281 -6.65 -16.90 16.96
N ASP A 282 -5.97 -16.92 15.82
CA ASP A 282 -4.78 -17.76 15.62
C ASP A 282 -3.69 -17.42 16.63
N PHE A 283 -3.47 -16.14 16.90
CA PHE A 283 -2.51 -15.67 17.89
C PHE A 283 -2.83 -16.16 19.31
N TYR A 284 -4.10 -16.12 19.74
CA TYR A 284 -4.51 -16.54 21.07
C TYR A 284 -4.55 -18.07 21.21
N VAL A 285 -4.99 -18.80 20.18
CA VAL A 285 -5.02 -20.28 20.17
C VAL A 285 -3.60 -20.85 20.31
N ASN A 286 -2.62 -20.25 19.63
CA ASN A 286 -1.22 -20.71 19.68
C ASN A 286 -0.52 -20.35 21.03
N LYS A 287 -1.07 -19.42 21.81
CA LYS A 287 -0.50 -19.02 23.13
C LYS A 287 -1.11 -19.73 24.34
N THR A 288 -2.27 -20.39 24.18
CA THR A 288 -2.89 -21.11 25.29
C THR A 288 -2.30 -22.51 25.40
N ASP A 289 -1.33 -22.67 26.32
CA ASP A 289 -0.82 -23.97 26.72
C ASP A 289 -2.00 -24.88 27.18
N GLY A 290 -2.26 -25.96 26.45
CA GLY A 290 -3.23 -26.99 26.84
C GLY A 290 -4.41 -27.22 25.88
N VAL A 291 -4.54 -26.45 24.83
CA VAL A 291 -5.41 -26.82 23.68
C VAL A 291 -4.54 -27.58 22.69
N ASP A 292 -4.85 -28.85 22.43
CA ASP A 292 -4.12 -29.64 21.44
C ASP A 292 -4.18 -28.91 20.10
N ALA A 293 -3.06 -28.38 19.67
CA ALA A 293 -2.94 -27.64 18.42
C ALA A 293 -3.36 -28.48 17.19
N GLU A 294 -3.44 -29.80 17.33
CA GLU A 294 -3.94 -30.71 16.29
C GLU A 294 -5.47 -30.62 16.10
N ASP A 295 -6.24 -30.25 17.12
CA ASP A 295 -7.70 -30.03 17.00
C ASP A 295 -8.05 -28.68 16.34
N VAL A 296 -7.07 -27.79 16.16
CA VAL A 296 -7.22 -26.46 15.52
C VAL A 296 -6.59 -26.43 14.12
N VAL A 297 -6.31 -27.61 13.54
CA VAL A 297 -5.54 -27.86 12.31
C VAL A 297 -6.05 -27.09 11.08
N GLY A 298 -7.30 -26.65 11.02
CA GLY A 298 -7.79 -25.81 9.92
C GLY A 298 -7.21 -24.39 9.87
N PHE A 299 -6.62 -23.91 10.96
CA PHE A 299 -6.07 -22.54 11.07
C PHE A 299 -4.60 -22.40 10.68
N ARG A 300 -3.83 -23.50 10.72
CA ARG A 300 -2.38 -23.46 10.42
C ARG A 300 -2.04 -23.06 8.98
N ASP A 301 -2.98 -23.25 8.05
CA ASP A 301 -2.75 -22.94 6.63
C ASP A 301 -3.08 -21.47 6.27
N VAL A 302 -3.86 -20.78 7.10
CA VAL A 302 -4.17 -19.35 6.94
C VAL A 302 -3.49 -18.59 8.06
N ARG A 303 -2.19 -18.30 7.91
CA ARG A 303 -1.52 -17.40 8.83
C ARG A 303 -2.12 -16.00 8.68
N GLY A 304 -2.95 -15.61 9.63
CA GLY A 304 -3.58 -14.28 9.64
C GLY A 304 -2.59 -13.12 9.80
N GLU A 305 -1.33 -13.42 10.12
CA GLU A 305 -0.22 -12.47 10.31
C GLU A 305 -0.11 -11.45 9.17
N TRP A 306 -0.24 -11.90 7.91
CA TRP A 306 -0.12 -11.00 6.74
C TRP A 306 -1.23 -9.93 6.67
N ILE A 307 -2.45 -10.22 7.15
CA ILE A 307 -3.54 -9.23 7.22
C ILE A 307 -3.27 -8.24 8.35
N LEU A 308 -2.73 -8.72 9.46
CA LEU A 308 -2.36 -7.87 10.59
C LEU A 308 -1.24 -6.91 10.19
N GLU A 309 -0.19 -7.39 9.50
CA GLU A 309 0.86 -6.56 8.93
C GLU A 309 0.29 -5.43 8.06
N ILE A 310 -0.66 -5.77 7.16
CA ILE A 310 -1.32 -4.80 6.28
C ILE A 310 -2.12 -3.79 7.09
N SER A 311 -2.91 -4.26 8.06
CA SER A 311 -3.73 -3.42 8.92
C SER A 311 -2.86 -2.39 9.66
N GLN A 312 -1.75 -2.82 10.26
CA GLN A 312 -0.81 -1.98 10.98
C GLN A 312 -0.17 -0.94 10.05
N ALA A 313 0.28 -1.36 8.87
CA ALA A 313 0.88 -0.46 7.88
C ALA A 313 -0.11 0.61 7.38
N ARG A 314 -1.37 0.24 7.10
CA ARG A 314 -2.41 1.20 6.70
C ARG A 314 -2.81 2.11 7.85
N ALA A 315 -2.92 1.60 9.07
CA ALA A 315 -3.19 2.42 10.25
C ALA A 315 -2.10 3.49 10.42
N PHE A 316 -0.82 3.11 10.33
CA PHE A 316 0.30 4.05 10.41
C PHE A 316 0.21 5.16 9.33
N SER A 317 -0.14 4.81 8.09
CA SER A 317 -0.20 5.78 6.98
C SER A 317 -1.42 6.71 7.03
N LYS A 318 -2.55 6.26 7.61
CA LYS A 318 -3.81 7.00 7.67
C LYS A 318 -3.98 7.86 8.92
N HIS A 319 -3.29 7.50 10.02
CA HIS A 319 -3.44 8.23 11.28
C HIS A 319 -2.74 9.60 11.27
N ASP A 320 -3.37 10.56 11.95
CA ASP A 320 -2.79 11.86 12.25
C ASP A 320 -1.59 11.69 13.20
N ALA A 321 -0.48 12.31 12.83
CA ALA A 321 0.80 12.22 13.51
C ALA A 321 0.80 12.76 14.97
N GLU A 322 -0.33 13.25 15.49
CA GLU A 322 -0.36 13.94 16.77
C GLU A 322 -0.58 13.04 18.00
N LYS A 323 -1.00 11.79 17.81
CA LYS A 323 -1.24 10.87 18.95
C LYS A 323 -0.54 9.53 18.75
N ASN A 324 0.33 9.18 19.71
CA ASN A 324 1.03 7.88 19.77
C ASN A 324 1.99 7.60 18.60
N HIS A 325 2.69 8.62 18.08
CA HIS A 325 3.61 8.47 16.96
C HIS A 325 4.69 7.41 17.21
N ALA A 326 5.28 7.39 18.40
CA ALA A 326 6.30 6.41 18.78
C ALA A 326 5.76 4.96 18.77
N TYR A 327 4.55 4.76 19.31
CA TYR A 327 3.90 3.44 19.30
C TYR A 327 3.65 2.95 17.87
N GLN A 328 3.05 3.81 17.04
CA GLN A 328 2.76 3.46 15.64
C GLN A 328 4.03 3.18 14.84
N PHE A 329 5.09 3.96 15.07
CA PHE A 329 6.40 3.73 14.47
C PHE A 329 6.96 2.35 14.82
N VAL A 330 6.94 1.98 16.11
CA VAL A 330 7.44 0.66 16.54
C VAL A 330 6.58 -0.47 15.97
N VAL A 331 5.25 -0.31 15.98
CA VAL A 331 4.35 -1.29 15.35
C VAL A 331 4.66 -1.48 13.86
N LEU A 332 4.92 -0.40 13.13
CA LEU A 332 5.36 -0.49 11.74
C LEU A 332 6.69 -1.23 11.61
N MET A 333 7.69 -0.90 12.45
CA MET A 333 9.01 -1.55 12.41
C MET A 333 8.90 -3.05 12.73
N LEU A 334 8.06 -3.44 13.68
CA LEU A 334 7.76 -4.85 13.97
C LEU A 334 7.09 -5.54 12.78
N SER A 335 6.12 -4.89 12.13
CA SER A 335 5.49 -5.43 10.91
C SER A 335 6.48 -5.66 9.78
N LEU A 336 7.46 -4.77 9.62
CA LEU A 336 8.55 -4.96 8.64
C LEU A 336 9.45 -6.13 9.05
N GLY A 337 9.72 -6.29 10.35
CA GLY A 337 10.53 -7.38 10.93
C GLY A 337 9.88 -8.76 10.83
N ASP A 338 8.56 -8.83 10.73
CA ASP A 338 7.81 -10.09 10.56
C ASP A 338 7.51 -10.41 9.09
N SER A 339 7.77 -9.46 8.18
CA SER A 339 7.37 -9.56 6.78
C SER A 339 8.23 -10.54 5.98
N THR A 340 7.60 -11.47 5.29
CA THR A 340 8.24 -12.44 4.39
C THR A 340 8.42 -11.91 2.95
N ARG A 341 8.19 -10.62 2.70
CA ARG A 341 8.27 -10.00 1.38
C ARG A 341 9.69 -9.96 0.86
N ARG A 342 9.82 -10.09 -0.46
CA ARG A 342 11.09 -10.24 -1.18
C ARG A 342 11.20 -9.21 -2.30
N CYS A 343 12.42 -8.97 -2.76
CA CYS A 343 12.72 -8.15 -3.94
C CYS A 343 13.75 -8.83 -4.85
N MET A 344 13.80 -8.37 -6.09
CA MET A 344 14.83 -8.83 -7.03
C MET A 344 16.13 -8.04 -6.90
N ASP A 345 16.02 -6.76 -6.55
CA ASP A 345 17.15 -5.89 -6.26
C ASP A 345 17.13 -5.59 -4.76
N HIS A 346 18.20 -5.94 -4.06
CA HIS A 346 18.28 -5.85 -2.60
C HIS A 346 18.18 -4.41 -2.07
N VAL A 347 18.45 -3.39 -2.90
CA VAL A 347 18.22 -1.99 -2.51
C VAL A 347 16.74 -1.67 -2.32
N ASP A 348 15.85 -2.47 -2.93
CA ASP A 348 14.41 -2.30 -2.79
C ASP A 348 13.89 -2.62 -1.38
N TYR A 349 14.64 -3.38 -0.57
CA TYR A 349 14.31 -3.50 0.86
C TYR A 349 14.26 -2.15 1.57
N VAL A 350 15.03 -1.18 1.08
CA VAL A 350 15.02 0.20 1.58
C VAL A 350 13.99 1.04 0.82
N TYR A 351 14.09 1.10 -0.52
CA TYR A 351 13.24 1.98 -1.32
C TYR A 351 11.75 1.64 -1.20
N GLY A 352 11.41 0.37 -1.04
CA GLY A 352 10.03 -0.10 -0.87
C GLY A 352 9.35 0.34 0.43
N VAL A 353 10.07 0.92 1.39
CA VAL A 353 9.49 1.38 2.68
C VAL A 353 9.63 2.89 2.90
N LEU A 354 10.40 3.60 2.09
CA LEU A 354 10.69 5.03 2.30
C LEU A 354 9.44 5.90 2.42
N GLY A 355 8.47 5.66 1.55
CA GLY A 355 7.21 6.41 1.57
C GLY A 355 6.44 6.23 2.86
N MET A 356 6.47 5.04 3.47
CA MET A 356 5.79 4.78 4.74
C MET A 356 6.46 5.53 5.89
N LEU A 357 7.78 5.55 5.92
CA LEU A 357 8.57 6.25 6.94
C LEU A 357 8.70 7.76 6.67
N ASN A 358 8.19 8.23 5.54
CA ASN A 358 8.36 9.61 5.06
C ASN A 358 9.84 10.05 5.02
N ILE A 359 10.73 9.12 4.67
CA ILE A 359 12.17 9.33 4.53
C ILE A 359 12.49 9.52 3.06
N LYS A 360 13.40 10.47 2.75
CA LYS A 360 13.86 10.72 1.39
C LYS A 360 15.36 10.47 1.30
N ILE A 361 15.75 9.57 0.39
CA ILE A 361 17.15 9.33 0.03
C ILE A 361 17.29 9.32 -1.48
N PRO A 362 18.41 9.84 -2.01
CA PRO A 362 18.65 9.84 -3.45
C PRO A 362 18.74 8.40 -3.99
N ARG A 363 18.44 8.23 -5.28
CA ARG A 363 18.61 6.93 -5.94
C ARG A 363 20.09 6.54 -5.97
N MET A 364 20.39 5.38 -5.43
CA MET A 364 21.74 4.80 -5.33
C MET A 364 21.67 3.32 -5.68
N THR A 365 22.75 2.75 -6.19
CA THR A 365 22.82 1.36 -6.64
C THR A 365 23.67 0.45 -5.76
N ASP A 366 24.58 1.03 -4.94
CA ASP A 366 25.37 0.25 -4.00
C ASP A 366 24.58 -0.08 -2.74
N PRO A 367 24.24 -1.36 -2.47
CA PRO A 367 23.42 -1.76 -1.33
C PRO A 367 23.96 -1.29 0.03
N LYS A 368 25.30 -1.26 0.20
CA LYS A 368 25.92 -0.81 1.45
C LYS A 368 25.74 0.69 1.67
N ALA A 369 25.91 1.48 0.58
CA ALA A 369 25.73 2.91 0.66
C ALA A 369 24.26 3.28 0.90
N VAL A 370 23.33 2.60 0.23
CA VAL A 370 21.87 2.74 0.43
C VAL A 370 21.51 2.48 1.89
N TRP A 371 21.93 1.34 2.43
CA TRP A 371 21.63 0.95 3.80
C TRP A 371 22.19 1.94 4.83
N LYS A 372 23.46 2.30 4.69
CA LYS A 372 24.09 3.32 5.57
C LYS A 372 23.36 4.65 5.54
N ARG A 373 22.96 5.11 4.35
CA ARG A 373 22.18 6.34 4.20
C ARG A 373 20.82 6.23 4.84
N PHE A 374 20.14 5.11 4.64
CA PHE A 374 18.85 4.84 5.26
C PHE A 374 18.90 4.89 6.78
N LEU A 375 19.87 4.20 7.41
CA LEU A 375 20.03 4.22 8.86
C LEU A 375 20.25 5.64 9.39
N SER A 376 21.07 6.43 8.69
CA SER A 376 21.31 7.83 9.09
C SER A 376 20.03 8.67 9.03
N GLU A 377 19.21 8.50 7.99
CA GLU A 377 17.96 9.24 7.86
C GLU A 377 16.89 8.73 8.82
N LEU A 378 16.85 7.42 9.09
CA LEU A 378 15.97 6.83 10.08
C LEU A 378 16.28 7.34 11.49
N ASP A 379 17.56 7.43 11.84
CA ASP A 379 18.01 7.97 13.12
C ASP A 379 17.60 9.44 13.29
N ASN A 380 17.84 10.26 12.25
CA ASN A 380 17.38 11.65 12.19
C ASN A 380 15.86 11.76 12.31
N HIS A 381 15.11 10.88 11.63
CA HIS A 381 13.65 10.86 11.71
C HIS A 381 13.16 10.59 13.15
N MET A 382 13.76 9.62 13.84
CA MET A 382 13.42 9.33 15.22
C MET A 382 13.72 10.49 16.17
N ASP A 383 14.81 11.23 15.95
CA ASP A 383 15.14 12.43 16.73
C ASP A 383 14.15 13.57 16.47
N MET A 384 13.86 13.85 15.20
CA MET A 384 12.93 14.93 14.81
C MET A 384 11.49 14.69 15.26
N ALA A 385 11.07 13.43 15.32
CA ALA A 385 9.73 13.01 15.71
C ALA A 385 9.62 12.73 17.23
N ASP A 386 10.68 12.99 17.98
CA ASP A 386 10.79 12.78 19.44
C ASP A 386 10.41 11.33 19.85
N ILE A 387 10.84 10.36 19.02
CA ILE A 387 10.55 8.94 19.25
C ILE A 387 11.51 8.32 20.25
N LYS A 388 12.79 8.73 20.23
CA LYS A 388 13.80 8.21 21.14
C LYS A 388 13.51 8.62 22.58
N GLY A 389 13.64 7.67 23.48
CA GLY A 389 13.33 7.88 24.90
C GLY A 389 11.89 7.60 25.30
N GLU A 390 10.97 7.48 24.32
CA GLU A 390 9.58 7.14 24.57
C GLU A 390 9.43 5.73 25.14
N VAL A 391 8.53 5.59 26.11
CA VAL A 391 8.18 4.31 26.72
C VAL A 391 6.89 3.82 26.09
N ILE A 392 6.97 2.66 25.46
CA ILE A 392 5.85 2.05 24.78
C ILE A 392 5.51 0.69 25.38
N SER A 393 4.25 0.31 25.26
CA SER A 393 3.79 -1.06 25.57
C SER A 393 3.17 -1.64 24.32
N VAL A 394 3.75 -2.73 23.82
CA VAL A 394 3.24 -3.44 22.63
C VAL A 394 2.73 -4.79 23.09
N ALA A 395 1.50 -5.11 22.69
CA ALA A 395 0.89 -6.38 23.03
C ALA A 395 1.78 -7.55 22.56
N GLY A 396 2.13 -8.44 23.48
CA GLY A 396 3.01 -9.57 23.22
C GLY A 396 4.52 -9.30 23.25
N CYS A 397 4.96 -8.02 23.19
CA CYS A 397 6.39 -7.64 23.28
C CYS A 397 6.76 -7.00 24.62
N GLY A 398 5.77 -6.76 25.50
CA GLY A 398 6.00 -6.15 26.81
C GLY A 398 6.12 -4.62 26.73
N ARG A 399 6.74 -4.04 27.79
CA ARG A 399 6.97 -2.60 27.90
C ARG A 399 8.45 -2.32 27.67
N GLY A 400 8.75 -1.37 26.79
CA GLY A 400 10.12 -1.00 26.47
C GLY A 400 10.30 0.49 26.23
N LYS A 401 11.55 0.94 26.32
CA LYS A 401 11.96 2.30 25.98
C LYS A 401 12.79 2.26 24.72
N ILE A 402 12.47 3.12 23.74
CA ILE A 402 13.18 3.21 22.46
C ILE A 402 14.50 3.93 22.69
N ILE A 403 15.62 3.24 22.43
CA ILE A 403 16.98 3.79 22.56
C ILE A 403 17.45 4.40 21.25
N GLY A 404 17.20 3.72 20.12
CA GLY A 404 17.65 4.17 18.83
C GLY A 404 17.82 3.00 17.85
N ILE A 405 18.78 3.12 16.94
CA ILE A 405 19.16 2.05 16.02
C ILE A 405 20.16 1.12 16.69
N GLY A 406 19.89 -0.17 16.67
CA GLY A 406 20.75 -1.20 17.25
C GLY A 406 22.11 -1.31 16.54
N GLU A 407 23.15 -1.67 17.28
CA GLU A 407 24.50 -1.86 16.70
C GLU A 407 24.53 -2.96 15.62
N SER A 408 23.66 -3.96 15.71
CA SER A 408 23.51 -5.04 14.72
C SER A 408 23.09 -4.49 13.37
N ALA A 409 22.23 -3.46 13.34
CA ALA A 409 21.72 -2.84 12.10
C ALA A 409 22.86 -2.27 11.24
N TYR A 410 23.91 -1.72 11.84
CA TYR A 410 25.06 -1.16 11.10
C TYR A 410 25.96 -2.23 10.45
N LYS A 411 25.78 -3.51 10.81
CA LYS A 411 26.53 -4.65 10.26
C LYS A 411 25.78 -5.37 9.15
N ILE A 412 24.54 -4.99 8.89
CA ILE A 412 23.69 -5.61 7.88
C ILE A 412 24.28 -5.40 6.47
N ASN A 413 24.34 -6.49 5.72
CA ASN A 413 24.63 -6.50 4.29
C ASN A 413 23.35 -6.97 3.56
N LEU A 414 22.64 -6.06 2.90
CA LEU A 414 21.37 -6.34 2.24
C LEU A 414 21.42 -7.53 1.27
N GLN A 415 22.60 -7.80 0.67
CA GLN A 415 22.80 -8.90 -0.28
C GLN A 415 22.73 -10.29 0.34
N GLU A 416 22.81 -10.41 1.66
CA GLU A 416 22.83 -11.69 2.39
C GLU A 416 21.43 -12.11 2.85
N PHE A 417 20.42 -11.27 2.66
CA PHE A 417 19.06 -11.50 3.17
C PHE A 417 18.07 -11.87 2.07
N GLU A 418 17.17 -12.78 2.41
CA GLU A 418 16.19 -13.31 1.48
C GLU A 418 14.83 -12.62 1.56
N CYS A 419 14.52 -12.01 2.72
CA CYS A 419 13.25 -11.33 2.93
C CYS A 419 13.41 -10.06 3.78
N MET A 420 12.36 -9.24 3.77
CA MET A 420 12.30 -7.99 4.53
C MET A 420 12.46 -8.21 6.04
N GLY A 421 11.87 -9.26 6.58
CA GLY A 421 11.96 -9.59 8.00
C GLY A 421 13.40 -9.79 8.48
N ASP A 422 14.23 -10.42 7.64
CA ASP A 422 15.66 -10.61 7.98
C ASP A 422 16.42 -9.28 8.10
N VAL A 423 15.96 -8.25 7.36
CA VAL A 423 16.58 -6.90 7.37
C VAL A 423 16.11 -6.07 8.56
N TYR A 424 14.82 -6.15 8.93
CA TYR A 424 14.20 -5.19 9.84
C TYR A 424 13.97 -5.71 11.25
N ARG A 425 14.08 -7.03 11.51
CA ARG A 425 13.73 -7.67 12.81
C ARG A 425 14.42 -7.04 14.00
N ASP A 426 15.71 -6.76 13.92
CA ASP A 426 16.53 -6.27 15.01
C ASP A 426 17.11 -4.87 14.75
N ILE A 427 16.38 -4.03 14.00
CA ILE A 427 16.87 -2.70 13.62
C ILE A 427 16.80 -1.70 14.78
N LEU A 428 15.82 -1.85 15.68
CA LEU A 428 15.65 -0.98 16.84
C LEU A 428 16.30 -1.56 18.07
N ASP A 429 17.01 -0.71 18.82
CA ASP A 429 17.48 -0.98 20.16
C ASP A 429 16.43 -0.51 21.17
N MET A 430 15.95 -1.45 22.00
CA MET A 430 14.90 -1.21 22.98
C MET A 430 15.32 -1.72 24.35
N GLU A 431 15.29 -0.85 25.35
CA GLU A 431 15.49 -1.21 26.74
C GLU A 431 14.21 -1.82 27.32
N ASN A 432 14.23 -3.10 27.68
CA ASN A 432 13.09 -3.76 28.31
C ASN A 432 12.88 -3.20 29.71
N LEU A 433 11.67 -2.71 29.98
CA LEU A 433 11.26 -2.22 31.29
C LEU A 433 10.47 -3.33 32.00
N SER A 434 11.01 -3.79 33.12
CA SER A 434 10.38 -4.79 33.98
C SER A 434 9.06 -4.33 34.61
#